data_2410138095ee5f7ef302d03e68c5afd3
#
_entry.id   2410138095ee5f7ef302d03e68c5afd3
#
_cell.length_a   1.000
_cell.length_b   1.000
_cell.length_c   1.000
_cell.angle_alpha   90.00
_cell.angle_beta   90.00
_cell.angle_gamma   90.00
#
_symmetry.space_group_name_H-M   'P 1'
#
loop_
_entity.id
_entity.type
_entity.pdbx_description
1 polymer ?
#
loop_
_entity_poly.entity_id
_entity_poly.type
_entity_poly.pdbx_seq_one_letter_code
_entity_poly.pdbx_strand_id
1 'polypeptide(L)'
;MSDVLVLNADAQPVSYLPLSTLNWKEAVMYIYMDKVNVLEWYDDWIVRSPSWETRVPAVVMLKEMMRRGRTPRFSKTNLYIRDLYTCQYCLTQLPRKELTLDHVRPLSLGGKTNWENIVAACGPCNGKKGN
;
A
#
# COMPACT_ATOMS: atom_id res chain seq x y z
N MET A 1 14.08 0.04 2.10
CA MET A 1 13.20 0.66 3.11
C MET A 1 12.38 1.74 2.42
N SER A 2 11.11 1.77 2.68
CA SER A 2 10.16 2.68 2.03
C SER A 2 9.87 3.83 2.99
N ASP A 3 10.53 4.95 2.78
CA ASP A 3 10.56 6.05 3.75
C ASP A 3 9.59 7.18 3.40
N VAL A 4 9.26 7.31 2.11
CA VAL A 4 8.52 8.47 1.58
C VAL A 4 7.35 8.01 0.73
N LEU A 5 6.15 8.50 1.03
CA LEU A 5 4.96 8.25 0.22
C LEU A 5 4.95 9.19 -0.99
N VAL A 6 4.69 8.63 -2.17
CA VAL A 6 4.57 9.38 -3.42
C VAL A 6 3.11 9.45 -3.86
N LEU A 7 2.61 10.65 -4.00
CA LEU A 7 1.29 10.92 -4.57
C LEU A 7 1.41 11.40 -6.01
N ASN A 8 0.41 11.07 -6.82
CA ASN A 8 0.30 11.61 -8.17
C ASN A 8 -0.12 13.09 -8.14
N ALA A 9 -0.09 13.77 -9.26
CA ALA A 9 -0.49 15.17 -9.37
C ALA A 9 -1.94 15.45 -8.94
N ASP A 10 -2.79 14.42 -8.87
CA ASP A 10 -4.16 14.50 -8.35
C ASP A 10 -4.29 14.21 -6.85
N ALA A 11 -3.17 14.15 -6.12
CA ALA A 11 -3.08 13.81 -4.70
C ALA A 11 -3.55 12.37 -4.34
N GLN A 12 -3.68 11.50 -5.33
CA GLN A 12 -3.94 10.07 -5.12
C GLN A 12 -2.63 9.27 -5.23
N PRO A 13 -2.48 8.14 -4.53
CA PRO A 13 -1.31 7.29 -4.70
C PRO A 13 -1.08 6.90 -6.16
N VAL A 14 0.17 6.89 -6.60
CA VAL A 14 0.54 6.44 -7.96
C VAL A 14 0.22 4.95 -8.13
N SER A 15 0.42 4.19 -7.09
CA SER A 15 0.07 2.77 -7.03
C SER A 15 -0.45 2.40 -5.64
N TYR A 16 -1.38 1.46 -5.59
CA TYR A 16 -1.93 0.95 -4.33
C TYR A 16 -1.35 -0.41 -3.92
N LEU A 17 -0.91 -1.20 -4.90
CA LEU A 17 -0.37 -2.54 -4.65
C LEU A 17 0.84 -2.83 -5.57
N PRO A 18 2.05 -2.72 -5.04
CA PRO A 18 2.41 -2.16 -3.74
C PRO A 18 2.14 -0.65 -3.67
N LEU A 19 2.02 -0.12 -2.48
CA LEU A 19 1.89 1.32 -2.30
C LEU A 19 3.14 2.03 -2.86
N SER A 20 2.92 3.13 -3.57
CA SER A 20 4.00 3.89 -4.20
C SER A 20 4.83 4.61 -3.15
N THR A 21 5.98 4.06 -2.85
CA THR A 21 6.92 4.61 -1.88
C THR A 21 8.32 4.69 -2.49
N LEU A 22 9.13 5.62 -1.98
CA LEU A 22 10.53 5.82 -2.35
C LEU A 22 11.40 5.72 -1.10
N ASN A 23 12.67 5.41 -1.30
CA ASN A 23 13.64 5.66 -0.24
C ASN A 23 13.94 7.17 -0.15
N TRP A 24 14.46 7.59 1.00
CA TRP A 24 14.67 9.01 1.26
C TRP A 24 15.66 9.67 0.29
N LYS A 25 16.66 8.93 -0.20
CA LYS A 25 17.68 9.45 -1.14
C LYS A 25 17.07 9.80 -2.49
N GLU A 26 16.22 8.92 -3.00
CA GLU A 26 15.48 9.15 -4.25
C GLU A 26 14.52 10.32 -4.11
N ALA A 27 13.80 10.40 -2.99
CA ALA A 27 12.87 11.49 -2.72
C ALA A 27 13.59 12.85 -2.68
N VAL A 28 14.71 12.94 -2.01
CA VAL A 28 15.54 14.16 -1.97
C VAL A 28 16.06 14.52 -3.37
N MET A 29 16.50 13.53 -4.15
CA MET A 29 16.92 13.75 -5.54
C MET A 29 15.79 14.35 -6.38
N TYR A 30 14.57 13.85 -6.26
CA TYR A 30 13.41 14.38 -7.00
C TYR A 30 13.04 15.81 -6.60
N ILE A 31 13.27 16.21 -5.36
CA ILE A 31 13.14 17.61 -4.92
C ILE A 31 14.12 18.50 -5.68
N TYR A 32 15.38 18.12 -5.76
CA TYR A 32 16.42 18.88 -6.49
C TYR A 32 16.19 18.93 -7.99
N MET A 33 15.60 17.87 -8.55
CA MET A 33 15.22 17.84 -9.96
C MET A 33 13.93 18.63 -10.25
N ASP A 34 13.32 19.23 -9.23
CA ASP A 34 12.06 19.99 -9.34
C ASP A 34 10.88 19.18 -9.90
N LYS A 35 10.84 17.87 -9.58
CA LYS A 35 9.81 16.96 -10.08
C LYS A 35 8.67 16.73 -9.11
N VAL A 36 8.83 17.10 -7.85
CA VAL A 36 7.86 16.89 -6.78
C VAL A 36 7.67 18.13 -5.93
N ASN A 37 6.48 18.26 -5.35
CA ASN A 37 6.19 19.17 -4.25
C ASN A 37 6.15 18.37 -2.95
N VAL A 38 6.76 18.89 -1.89
CA VAL A 38 6.70 18.25 -0.57
C VAL A 38 5.44 18.70 0.14
N LEU A 39 4.61 17.73 0.55
CA LEU A 39 3.39 17.99 1.32
C LEU A 39 3.64 17.90 2.82
N GLU A 40 4.44 16.94 3.25
CA GLU A 40 4.80 16.71 4.63
C GLU A 40 6.27 16.38 4.78
N TRP A 41 6.87 16.82 5.88
CA TRP A 41 8.25 16.55 6.25
C TRP A 41 8.31 15.71 7.51
N TYR A 42 9.35 14.87 7.64
CA TYR A 42 9.65 14.28 8.94
C TYR A 42 10.18 15.37 9.89
N ASP A 43 9.68 15.43 11.11
CA ASP A 43 10.05 16.48 12.07
C ASP A 43 11.52 16.38 12.50
N ASP A 44 12.00 15.17 12.77
CA ASP A 44 13.30 14.92 13.39
C ASP A 44 14.31 14.25 12.46
N TRP A 45 13.99 14.06 11.19
CA TRP A 45 14.89 13.41 10.26
C TRP A 45 15.59 14.39 9.33
N ILE A 46 16.82 14.76 9.71
CA ILE A 46 17.70 15.65 8.95
C ILE A 46 18.88 14.85 8.40
N VAL A 47 19.16 15.01 7.13
CA VAL A 47 20.35 14.45 6.48
C VAL A 47 21.32 15.55 6.12
N ARG A 48 22.61 15.28 6.26
CA ARG A 48 23.68 16.25 6.09
C ARG A 48 24.76 15.73 5.16
N SER A 49 25.32 16.64 4.38
CA SER A 49 26.57 16.46 3.64
C SER A 49 27.55 17.57 4.05
N PRO A 50 28.83 17.50 3.66
CA PRO A 50 29.80 18.55 4.02
C PRO A 50 29.41 19.98 3.67
N SER A 51 28.58 20.18 2.65
CA SER A 51 28.19 21.49 2.13
C SER A 51 26.68 21.75 2.20
N TRP A 52 25.89 20.84 2.79
CA TRP A 52 24.47 20.91 2.65
C TRP A 52 23.71 20.07 3.68
N GLU A 53 22.58 20.56 4.14
CA GLU A 53 21.64 19.79 4.96
C GLU A 53 20.20 19.97 4.49
N THR A 54 19.36 18.96 4.68
CA THR A 54 17.93 19.03 4.42
C THR A 54 17.16 18.10 5.33
N ARG A 55 15.87 18.42 5.53
CA ARG A 55 14.94 17.46 6.11
C ARG A 55 14.56 16.39 5.08
N VAL A 56 14.25 15.20 5.56
CA VAL A 56 13.70 14.14 4.72
C VAL A 56 12.20 14.36 4.55
N PRO A 57 11.67 14.36 3.32
CA PRO A 57 10.23 14.45 3.10
C PRO A 57 9.53 13.15 3.55
N ALA A 58 8.35 13.28 4.11
CA ALA A 58 7.49 12.14 4.44
C ALA A 58 6.49 11.83 3.33
N VAL A 59 5.93 12.87 2.72
CA VAL A 59 4.97 12.77 1.61
C VAL A 59 5.34 13.76 0.54
N VAL A 60 5.47 13.27 -0.69
CA VAL A 60 5.73 14.10 -1.89
C VAL A 60 4.62 13.89 -2.92
N MET A 61 4.34 14.91 -3.69
CA MET A 61 3.37 14.86 -4.79
C MET A 61 4.07 15.20 -6.11
N LEU A 62 3.86 14.38 -7.12
CA LEU A 62 4.39 14.63 -8.46
C LEU A 62 3.80 15.92 -9.05
N LYS A 63 4.62 16.71 -9.73
CA LYS A 63 4.16 17.91 -10.45
C LYS A 63 3.43 17.56 -11.74
N GLU A 64 3.84 16.48 -12.41
CA GLU A 64 3.24 16.00 -13.64
C GLU A 64 2.43 14.73 -13.38
N MET A 65 1.30 14.63 -14.06
CA MET A 65 0.42 13.46 -13.96
C MET A 65 1.10 12.23 -14.57
N MET A 66 1.37 11.23 -13.74
CA MET A 66 1.86 9.93 -14.19
C MET A 66 0.67 9.04 -14.56
N ARG A 67 0.75 8.34 -15.68
CA ARG A 67 -0.25 7.33 -16.02
C ARG A 67 -0.22 6.24 -14.94
N ARG A 68 -1.34 6.07 -14.29
CA ARG A 68 -1.52 4.94 -13.37
C ARG A 68 -1.41 3.64 -14.15
N GLY A 69 -0.66 2.71 -13.62
CA GLY A 69 -0.73 1.33 -14.07
C GLY A 69 -2.17 0.82 -14.01
N ARG A 70 -2.46 -0.24 -14.75
CA ARG A 70 -3.78 -0.89 -14.66
C ARG A 70 -4.04 -1.26 -13.20
N THR A 71 -5.25 -1.03 -12.74
CA THR A 71 -5.71 -1.56 -11.46
C THR A 71 -5.35 -3.04 -11.38
N PRO A 72 -4.71 -3.50 -10.31
CA PRO A 72 -4.34 -4.90 -10.18
C PRO A 72 -5.56 -5.78 -10.42
N ARG A 73 -5.38 -6.81 -11.24
CA ARG A 73 -6.45 -7.76 -11.51
C ARG A 73 -6.90 -8.39 -10.19
N PHE A 74 -8.20 -8.43 -9.96
CA PHE A 74 -8.76 -9.19 -8.85
C PHE A 74 -8.41 -10.67 -9.02
N SER A 75 -7.59 -11.18 -8.12
CA SER A 75 -7.17 -12.56 -8.10
C SER A 75 -6.86 -13.02 -6.68
N LYS A 76 -6.96 -14.31 -6.45
CA LYS A 76 -6.62 -14.94 -5.17
C LYS A 76 -5.19 -14.60 -4.72
N THR A 77 -4.25 -14.68 -5.66
CA THR A 77 -2.84 -14.36 -5.39
C THR A 77 -2.66 -12.90 -4.96
N ASN A 78 -3.24 -11.96 -5.72
CA ASN A 78 -3.13 -10.53 -5.40
C ASN A 78 -3.81 -10.19 -4.07
N LEU A 79 -4.88 -10.89 -3.72
CA LEU A 79 -5.55 -10.76 -2.44
C LEU A 79 -4.66 -11.18 -1.28
N TYR A 80 -4.00 -12.32 -1.40
CA TYR A 80 -3.06 -12.77 -0.38
C TYR A 80 -1.86 -11.82 -0.24
N ILE A 81 -1.35 -11.28 -1.34
CA ILE A 81 -0.27 -10.26 -1.32
C ILE A 81 -0.75 -9.00 -0.59
N ARG A 82 -1.94 -8.51 -0.90
CA ARG A 82 -2.53 -7.35 -0.20
C ARG A 82 -2.60 -7.57 1.30
N ASP A 83 -3.05 -8.73 1.72
CA ASP A 83 -3.26 -9.08 3.13
C ASP A 83 -1.98 -9.64 3.79
N LEU A 84 -0.84 -9.58 3.09
CA LEU A 84 0.47 -10.05 3.58
C LEU A 84 0.45 -11.50 4.07
N TYR A 85 -0.31 -12.36 3.41
CA TYR A 85 -0.50 -13.77 3.80
C TYR A 85 -0.96 -13.93 5.25
N THR A 86 -1.76 -13.00 5.73
CA THR A 86 -2.21 -12.91 7.12
C THR A 86 -3.72 -13.07 7.19
N CYS A 87 -4.20 -13.92 8.08
CA CYS A 87 -5.63 -14.00 8.37
C CYS A 87 -6.11 -12.67 8.93
N GLN A 88 -7.11 -12.06 8.30
CA GLN A 88 -7.62 -10.75 8.70
C GLN A 88 -8.49 -10.80 9.97
N TYR A 89 -8.82 -11.98 10.45
CA TYR A 89 -9.59 -12.16 11.69
C TYR A 89 -8.73 -12.42 12.91
N CYS A 90 -7.78 -13.35 12.84
CA CYS A 90 -6.91 -13.68 13.97
C CYS A 90 -5.49 -13.10 13.86
N LEU A 91 -5.18 -12.44 12.73
CA LEU A 91 -3.89 -11.79 12.45
C LEU A 91 -2.68 -12.74 12.44
N THR A 92 -2.91 -14.03 12.24
CA THR A 92 -1.84 -15.01 12.09
C THR A 92 -1.36 -15.06 10.64
N GLN A 93 -0.07 -14.94 10.43
CA GLN A 93 0.56 -15.11 9.12
C GLN A 93 0.71 -16.59 8.81
N LEU A 94 0.27 -17.01 7.63
CA LEU A 94 0.22 -18.42 7.24
C LEU A 94 0.73 -18.62 5.81
N PRO A 95 1.24 -19.83 5.48
CA PRO A 95 1.52 -20.21 4.12
C PRO A 95 0.27 -20.14 3.25
N ARG A 96 0.45 -19.84 1.96
CA ARG A 96 -0.67 -19.74 0.99
C ARG A 96 -1.62 -20.95 1.03
N LYS A 97 -1.08 -22.15 1.22
CA LYS A 97 -1.86 -23.39 1.25
C LYS A 97 -2.85 -23.49 2.43
N GLU A 98 -2.59 -22.75 3.51
CA GLU A 98 -3.42 -22.72 4.71
C GLU A 98 -4.38 -21.53 4.75
N LEU A 99 -4.29 -20.63 3.76
CA LEU A 99 -5.17 -19.50 3.62
C LEU A 99 -6.34 -19.79 2.70
N THR A 100 -7.48 -19.25 3.07
CA THR A 100 -8.72 -19.27 2.30
C THR A 100 -9.19 -17.84 2.04
N LEU A 101 -10.17 -17.69 1.15
CA LEU A 101 -10.84 -16.41 0.92
C LEU A 101 -12.19 -16.42 1.61
N ASP A 102 -12.52 -15.33 2.26
CA ASP A 102 -13.81 -15.14 2.90
C ASP A 102 -14.51 -13.88 2.39
N HIS A 103 -15.81 -13.99 2.15
CA HIS A 103 -16.67 -12.84 1.91
C HIS A 103 -17.07 -12.26 3.27
N VAL A 104 -16.60 -11.06 3.58
CA VAL A 104 -16.93 -10.39 4.85
C VAL A 104 -18.44 -10.25 4.99
N ARG A 105 -19.12 -9.75 3.96
CA ARG A 105 -20.55 -9.85 3.81
C ARG A 105 -20.86 -11.07 2.96
N PRO A 106 -21.59 -12.08 3.48
CA PRO A 106 -21.88 -13.30 2.76
C PRO A 106 -22.62 -13.05 1.44
N LEU A 107 -22.37 -13.90 0.45
CA LEU A 107 -23.10 -13.86 -0.82
C LEU A 107 -24.61 -13.98 -0.61
N SER A 108 -25.03 -14.82 0.33
CA SER A 108 -26.44 -15.00 0.71
C SER A 108 -27.11 -13.72 1.22
N LEU A 109 -26.32 -12.77 1.74
CA LEU A 109 -26.79 -11.47 2.21
C LEU A 109 -26.49 -10.33 1.22
N GLY A 110 -26.23 -10.66 -0.04
CA GLY A 110 -25.94 -9.67 -1.09
C GLY A 110 -24.52 -9.16 -1.12
N GLY A 111 -23.56 -9.88 -0.51
CA GLY A 111 -22.14 -9.59 -0.63
C GLY A 111 -21.65 -9.76 -2.06
N LYS A 112 -20.66 -8.95 -2.46
CA LYS A 112 -20.06 -9.01 -3.80
C LYS A 112 -18.65 -9.59 -3.72
N THR A 113 -18.20 -10.16 -4.83
CA THR A 113 -16.81 -10.63 -4.99
C THR A 113 -15.97 -9.48 -5.55
N ASN A 114 -15.40 -8.69 -4.68
CA ASN A 114 -14.58 -7.54 -5.05
C ASN A 114 -13.50 -7.27 -3.98
N TRP A 115 -12.62 -6.33 -4.26
CA TRP A 115 -11.53 -5.95 -3.36
C TRP A 115 -11.99 -5.53 -1.96
N GLU A 116 -13.18 -4.95 -1.84
CA GLU A 116 -13.70 -4.38 -0.60
C GLU A 116 -14.34 -5.44 0.31
N ASN A 117 -14.78 -6.55 -0.26
CA ASN A 117 -15.56 -7.56 0.47
C ASN A 117 -14.86 -8.90 0.65
N ILE A 118 -13.71 -9.12 0.04
CA ILE A 118 -12.96 -10.38 0.17
C ILE A 118 -11.71 -10.14 1.00
N VAL A 119 -11.47 -11.05 1.93
CA VAL A 119 -10.27 -11.05 2.77
C VAL A 119 -9.63 -12.42 2.85
N ALA A 120 -8.31 -12.45 3.13
CA ALA A 120 -7.63 -13.67 3.46
C ALA A 120 -8.02 -14.12 4.87
N ALA A 121 -8.33 -15.39 5.03
CA ALA A 121 -8.69 -15.98 6.30
C ALA A 121 -8.07 -17.37 6.46
N CYS A 122 -7.72 -17.75 7.68
CA CYS A 122 -7.36 -19.13 7.97
C CYS A 122 -8.61 -20.03 7.95
N GLY A 123 -8.42 -21.33 7.73
CA GLY A 123 -9.51 -22.31 7.74
C GLY A 123 -10.36 -22.26 9.02
N PRO A 124 -9.74 -22.27 10.22
CA PRO A 124 -10.48 -22.19 11.48
C PRO A 124 -11.35 -20.94 11.62
N CYS A 125 -10.84 -19.75 11.33
CA CYS A 125 -11.61 -18.50 11.41
C CYS A 125 -12.73 -18.46 10.37
N ASN A 126 -12.46 -18.87 9.14
CA ASN A 126 -13.45 -18.92 8.08
C ASN A 126 -14.58 -19.92 8.41
N GLY A 127 -14.24 -21.10 8.91
CA GLY A 127 -15.23 -22.08 9.34
C GLY A 127 -16.06 -21.62 10.54
N LYS A 128 -15.43 -20.95 11.50
CA LYS A 128 -16.12 -20.42 12.69
C LYS A 128 -17.06 -19.26 12.36
N LYS A 129 -16.68 -18.42 11.41
CA LYS A 129 -17.54 -17.32 10.94
C LYS A 129 -18.79 -17.85 10.24
N GLY A 130 -18.66 -18.90 9.42
CA GLY A 130 -19.74 -19.44 8.63
C GLY A 130 -20.29 -18.42 7.61
N ASN A 131 -21.55 -18.53 7.32
CA ASN A 131 -22.27 -17.60 6.40
C ASN A 131 -22.83 -16.41 7.13
#